data_1a4ade90e722b0c058a73c0686042ca0
#
_entry.id   1a4ade90e722b0c058a73c0686042ca0
#
_cell.length_a   1.000
_cell.length_b   1.000
_cell.length_c   1.000
_cell.angle_alpha   90.00
_cell.angle_beta   90.00
_cell.angle_gamma   90.00
#
_symmetry.space_group_name_H-M   'P 1'
#
loop_
_entity.id
_entity.type
_entity.pdbx_description
1 polymer ?
#
loop_
_entity_poly.entity_id
_entity_poly.type
_entity_poly.pdbx_seq_one_letter_code
_entity_poly.pdbx_strand_id
1 'polypeptide(L)'
;MWKKPDIEQAIKNFEKAYELDASNKTALRSLSMIVRTRQTGTPEDKTKVAKQSLDYAKKAISLDMKDSLSWYVYGNAYFHKAFIDQTQYNDLNFALSAYNKSESKINKYKNPDLYYNRGVVHAYLENYEQAFLDFKEANTIDETLQSNKICDNILTTVGTTCKLVKNQCGLKPKKLAQIVATIPHNLKEDVEYVMEHTSKLVEGVNKGKLITGKIVQSVKSFFEVPISLVCVDYEGEFVCVSLYNISKEFLENVKYMTSTFVILNPVLKKISMKEIVDGKPSGKVLEYPCIQVSDLQCLLVDGKFCSGFASSATLNSTFFN
;
A
#
# COMPACT_ATOMS: atom_id res chain seq x y z
N MET A 1 -29.90 -15.26 -19.52
CA MET A 1 -29.81 -14.04 -18.70
C MET A 1 -29.61 -14.45 -17.24
N TRP A 2 -28.40 -14.40 -16.71
CA TRP A 2 -28.14 -14.75 -15.31
C TRP A 2 -28.77 -13.66 -14.44
N LYS A 3 -29.67 -14.02 -13.52
CA LYS A 3 -30.19 -13.06 -12.53
C LYS A 3 -29.05 -12.58 -11.67
N LYS A 4 -28.93 -11.24 -11.47
CA LYS A 4 -28.01 -10.69 -10.45
C LYS A 4 -28.28 -11.42 -9.14
N PRO A 5 -27.22 -11.89 -8.45
CA PRO A 5 -27.40 -12.56 -7.16
C PRO A 5 -28.12 -11.62 -6.20
N ASP A 6 -29.14 -12.10 -5.54
CA ASP A 6 -29.87 -11.36 -4.51
C ASP A 6 -29.04 -11.39 -3.22
N ILE A 7 -28.19 -10.39 -3.07
CA ILE A 7 -27.27 -10.24 -1.92
C ILE A 7 -28.06 -10.19 -0.61
N GLU A 8 -29.17 -9.46 -0.57
CA GLU A 8 -29.97 -9.31 0.65
C GLU A 8 -30.64 -10.64 1.05
N GLN A 9 -31.12 -11.40 0.07
CA GLN A 9 -31.69 -12.74 0.34
C GLN A 9 -30.59 -13.70 0.81
N ALA A 10 -29.40 -13.65 0.25
CA ALA A 10 -28.29 -14.48 0.69
C ALA A 10 -27.87 -14.14 2.15
N ILE A 11 -27.80 -12.85 2.50
CA ILE A 11 -27.53 -12.42 3.87
C ILE A 11 -28.58 -12.98 4.82
N LYS A 12 -29.88 -12.81 4.53
CA LYS A 12 -30.97 -13.36 5.37
C LYS A 12 -30.86 -14.87 5.56
N ASN A 13 -30.49 -15.59 4.51
CA ASN A 13 -30.33 -17.05 4.59
C ASN A 13 -29.16 -17.45 5.51
N PHE A 14 -28.01 -16.74 5.43
CA PHE A 14 -26.89 -17.01 6.31
C PHE A 14 -27.14 -16.56 7.75
N GLU A 15 -27.86 -15.44 7.97
CA GLU A 15 -28.32 -15.01 9.29
C GLU A 15 -29.21 -16.07 9.93
N LYS A 16 -30.19 -16.57 9.19
CA LYS A 16 -31.05 -17.68 9.64
C LYS A 16 -30.26 -18.96 9.94
N ALA A 17 -29.26 -19.30 9.11
CA ALA A 17 -28.39 -20.44 9.38
C ALA A 17 -27.60 -20.29 10.67
N TYR A 18 -27.12 -19.08 10.96
CA TYR A 18 -26.44 -18.75 12.22
C TYR A 18 -27.39 -18.73 13.44
N GLU A 19 -28.64 -18.25 13.27
CA GLU A 19 -29.67 -18.30 14.31
C GLU A 19 -30.04 -19.73 14.70
N LEU A 20 -30.11 -20.64 13.71
CA LEU A 20 -30.42 -22.07 13.93
C LEU A 20 -29.25 -22.83 14.55
N ASP A 21 -28.03 -22.42 14.25
CA ASP A 21 -26.79 -22.99 14.81
C ASP A 21 -25.76 -21.89 15.03
N ALA A 22 -25.67 -21.41 16.28
CA ALA A 22 -24.73 -20.36 16.68
C ALA A 22 -23.25 -20.81 16.58
N SER A 23 -22.96 -22.10 16.40
CA SER A 23 -21.62 -22.62 16.17
C SER A 23 -21.23 -22.72 14.68
N ASN A 24 -22.11 -22.28 13.77
CA ASN A 24 -21.92 -22.35 12.34
C ASN A 24 -20.89 -21.32 11.83
N LYS A 25 -19.60 -21.70 11.89
CA LYS A 25 -18.49 -20.89 11.37
C LYS A 25 -18.65 -20.55 9.89
N THR A 26 -19.21 -21.45 9.10
CA THR A 26 -19.40 -21.23 7.65
C THR A 26 -20.39 -20.12 7.39
N ALA A 27 -21.51 -20.08 8.12
CA ALA A 27 -22.46 -18.99 8.03
C ALA A 27 -21.82 -17.63 8.38
N LEU A 28 -21.06 -17.58 9.47
CA LEU A 28 -20.35 -16.35 9.90
C LEU A 28 -19.30 -15.88 8.89
N ARG A 29 -18.50 -16.79 8.34
CA ARG A 29 -17.53 -16.46 7.28
C ARG A 29 -18.24 -15.94 6.03
N SER A 30 -19.31 -16.59 5.60
CA SER A 30 -20.09 -16.17 4.45
C SER A 30 -20.75 -14.81 4.68
N LEU A 31 -21.27 -14.55 5.87
CA LEU A 31 -21.81 -13.22 6.25
C LEU A 31 -20.73 -12.15 6.17
N SER A 32 -19.55 -12.41 6.74
CA SER A 32 -18.42 -11.48 6.65
C SER A 32 -18.03 -11.15 5.21
N MET A 33 -18.03 -12.13 4.32
CA MET A 33 -17.71 -11.93 2.90
C MET A 33 -18.81 -11.18 2.15
N ILE A 34 -20.08 -11.61 2.31
CA ILE A 34 -21.16 -11.11 1.48
C ILE A 34 -21.61 -9.70 1.85
N VAL A 35 -21.54 -9.30 3.13
CA VAL A 35 -21.91 -7.94 3.53
C VAL A 35 -21.03 -6.87 2.86
N ARG A 36 -19.78 -7.21 2.53
CA ARG A 36 -18.85 -6.30 1.84
C ARG A 36 -19.23 -6.05 0.38
N THR A 37 -20.05 -6.94 -0.22
CA THR A 37 -20.52 -6.76 -1.60
C THR A 37 -21.76 -5.87 -1.70
N ARG A 38 -22.32 -5.42 -0.57
CA ARG A 38 -23.41 -4.46 -0.56
C ARG A 38 -22.99 -3.16 -1.24
N GLN A 39 -23.81 -2.71 -2.18
CA GLN A 39 -23.66 -1.38 -2.73
C GLN A 39 -24.15 -0.36 -1.69
N THR A 40 -23.24 0.46 -1.16
CA THR A 40 -23.53 1.49 -0.16
C THR A 40 -23.31 2.86 -0.77
N GLY A 41 -24.19 3.81 -0.48
CA GLY A 41 -24.16 5.16 -1.08
C GLY A 41 -23.32 6.16 -0.30
N THR A 42 -23.25 6.06 1.01
CA THR A 42 -22.57 7.05 1.87
C THR A 42 -21.30 6.49 2.50
N PRO A 43 -20.34 7.34 2.87
CA PRO A 43 -19.14 6.93 3.63
C PRO A 43 -19.50 6.24 4.96
N GLU A 44 -20.53 6.72 5.64
CA GLU A 44 -21.01 6.18 6.91
C GLU A 44 -21.54 4.74 6.73
N ASP A 45 -22.27 4.47 5.63
CA ASP A 45 -22.76 3.13 5.31
C ASP A 45 -21.59 2.18 5.00
N LYS A 46 -20.57 2.66 4.28
CA LYS A 46 -19.35 1.87 4.00
C LYS A 46 -18.64 1.48 5.30
N THR A 47 -18.47 2.43 6.22
CA THR A 47 -17.87 2.19 7.53
C THR A 47 -18.68 1.19 8.35
N LYS A 48 -20.02 1.29 8.33
CA LYS A 48 -20.92 0.35 9.01
C LYS A 48 -20.78 -1.08 8.43
N VAL A 49 -20.75 -1.21 7.12
CA VAL A 49 -20.56 -2.50 6.44
C VAL A 49 -19.21 -3.11 6.78
N ALA A 50 -18.13 -2.32 6.76
CA ALA A 50 -16.79 -2.80 7.11
C ALA A 50 -16.73 -3.31 8.56
N LYS A 51 -17.34 -2.59 9.50
CA LYS A 51 -17.44 -2.98 10.91
C LYS A 51 -18.25 -4.26 11.06
N GLN A 52 -19.40 -4.37 10.40
CA GLN A 52 -20.24 -5.57 10.43
C GLN A 52 -19.49 -6.80 9.90
N SER A 53 -18.77 -6.66 8.77
CA SER A 53 -17.92 -7.72 8.22
C SER A 53 -16.88 -8.18 9.23
N LEU A 54 -16.19 -7.24 9.88
CA LEU A 54 -15.16 -7.53 10.87
C LEU A 54 -15.74 -8.26 12.09
N ASP A 55 -16.92 -7.86 12.55
CA ASP A 55 -17.60 -8.48 13.70
C ASP A 55 -17.98 -9.95 13.41
N TYR A 56 -18.51 -10.25 12.21
CA TYR A 56 -18.79 -11.63 11.82
C TYR A 56 -17.52 -12.49 11.73
N ALA A 57 -16.45 -11.97 11.13
CA ALA A 57 -15.19 -12.69 11.06
C ALA A 57 -14.58 -12.93 12.44
N LYS A 58 -14.66 -11.96 13.35
CA LYS A 58 -14.20 -12.09 14.74
C LYS A 58 -14.99 -13.18 15.49
N LYS A 59 -16.31 -13.25 15.32
CA LYS A 59 -17.15 -14.31 15.88
C LYS A 59 -16.73 -15.69 15.33
N ALA A 60 -16.44 -15.81 14.03
CA ALA A 60 -16.01 -17.08 13.45
C ALA A 60 -14.68 -17.58 14.08
N ILE A 61 -13.71 -16.67 14.33
CA ILE A 61 -12.44 -17.00 15.01
C ILE A 61 -12.70 -17.42 16.46
N SER A 62 -13.62 -16.75 17.17
CA SER A 62 -13.91 -17.07 18.58
C SER A 62 -14.50 -18.46 18.76
N LEU A 63 -15.16 -19.02 17.74
CA LEU A 63 -15.67 -20.38 17.74
C LEU A 63 -14.54 -21.42 17.52
N ASP A 64 -13.51 -21.08 16.73
CA ASP A 64 -12.40 -21.97 16.48
C ASP A 64 -11.14 -21.20 16.05
N MET A 65 -10.25 -20.98 16.99
CA MET A 65 -8.98 -20.30 16.78
C MET A 65 -7.97 -21.08 15.91
N LYS A 66 -8.26 -22.38 15.62
CA LYS A 66 -7.43 -23.22 14.74
C LYS A 66 -7.90 -23.23 13.29
N ASP A 67 -9.05 -22.62 13.00
CA ASP A 67 -9.62 -22.57 11.65
C ASP A 67 -8.89 -21.56 10.75
N SER A 68 -8.07 -22.06 9.85
CA SER A 68 -7.33 -21.24 8.87
C SER A 68 -8.24 -20.32 8.06
N LEU A 69 -9.40 -20.80 7.59
CA LEU A 69 -10.32 -20.01 6.78
C LEU A 69 -10.92 -18.84 7.56
N SER A 70 -11.20 -19.00 8.86
CA SER A 70 -11.69 -17.90 9.68
C SER A 70 -10.65 -16.79 9.83
N TRP A 71 -9.38 -17.12 9.99
CA TRP A 71 -8.29 -16.15 10.00
C TRP A 71 -8.10 -15.45 8.64
N TYR A 72 -8.24 -16.18 7.52
CA TYR A 72 -8.22 -15.61 6.18
C TYR A 72 -9.34 -14.58 5.98
N VAL A 73 -10.59 -14.95 6.33
CA VAL A 73 -11.74 -14.06 6.21
C VAL A 73 -11.58 -12.82 7.10
N TYR A 74 -11.00 -12.97 8.28
CA TYR A 74 -10.70 -11.87 9.19
C TYR A 74 -9.64 -10.91 8.60
N GLY A 75 -8.59 -11.46 7.98
CA GLY A 75 -7.62 -10.67 7.22
C GLY A 75 -8.27 -9.85 6.11
N ASN A 76 -9.15 -10.49 5.33
CA ASN A 76 -9.91 -9.80 4.27
C ASN A 76 -10.83 -8.70 4.80
N ALA A 77 -11.41 -8.88 6.00
CA ALA A 77 -12.25 -7.85 6.60
C ALA A 77 -11.44 -6.61 7.02
N TYR A 78 -10.24 -6.81 7.60
CA TYR A 78 -9.32 -5.71 7.88
C TYR A 78 -8.79 -5.05 6.60
N PHE A 79 -8.42 -5.86 5.61
CA PHE A 79 -7.96 -5.35 4.32
C PHE A 79 -9.01 -4.44 3.67
N HIS A 80 -10.28 -4.86 3.64
CA HIS A 80 -11.37 -4.04 3.14
C HIS A 80 -11.57 -2.76 3.97
N LYS A 81 -11.52 -2.87 5.31
CA LYS A 81 -11.69 -1.74 6.23
C LYS A 81 -10.61 -0.66 6.02
N ALA A 82 -9.37 -1.06 5.76
CA ALA A 82 -8.24 -0.16 5.54
C ALA A 82 -8.46 0.87 4.43
N PHE A 83 -9.29 0.56 3.43
CA PHE A 83 -9.60 1.47 2.31
C PHE A 83 -10.90 2.26 2.49
N ILE A 84 -11.57 2.08 3.61
CA ILE A 84 -12.78 2.82 3.97
C ILE A 84 -12.47 3.89 5.02
N ASP A 85 -11.71 3.51 6.04
CA ASP A 85 -11.30 4.40 7.12
C ASP A 85 -9.91 4.99 6.84
N GLN A 86 -9.66 6.21 7.29
CA GLN A 86 -8.35 6.87 7.12
C GLN A 86 -7.23 6.25 8.01
N THR A 87 -7.51 5.18 8.73
CA THR A 87 -6.57 4.45 9.62
C THR A 87 -5.79 3.33 8.89
N GLN A 88 -5.58 3.49 7.60
CA GLN A 88 -5.12 2.46 6.67
C GLN A 88 -3.94 1.61 7.15
N TYR A 89 -2.89 2.24 7.68
CA TYR A 89 -1.64 1.53 8.00
C TYR A 89 -1.83 0.48 9.11
N ASN A 90 -2.56 0.80 10.16
CA ASN A 90 -2.80 -0.15 11.26
C ASN A 90 -3.68 -1.32 10.82
N ASP A 91 -4.74 -1.05 10.05
CA ASP A 91 -5.64 -2.09 9.56
C ASP A 91 -4.94 -3.04 8.59
N LEU A 92 -4.04 -2.53 7.73
CA LEU A 92 -3.22 -3.37 6.86
C LEU A 92 -2.27 -4.28 7.65
N ASN A 93 -1.66 -3.80 8.73
CA ASN A 93 -0.84 -4.64 9.61
C ASN A 93 -1.67 -5.70 10.35
N PHE A 94 -2.91 -5.38 10.75
CA PHE A 94 -3.83 -6.39 11.30
C PHE A 94 -4.22 -7.44 10.24
N ALA A 95 -4.44 -7.03 8.98
CA ALA A 95 -4.68 -7.95 7.88
C ALA A 95 -3.50 -8.90 7.69
N LEU A 96 -2.26 -8.39 7.61
CA LEU A 96 -1.05 -9.22 7.50
C LEU A 96 -0.92 -10.20 8.67
N SER A 97 -1.16 -9.74 9.90
CA SER A 97 -1.12 -10.61 11.08
C SER A 97 -2.15 -11.75 10.99
N ALA A 98 -3.35 -11.46 10.50
CA ALA A 98 -4.41 -12.44 10.32
C ALA A 98 -4.06 -13.45 9.20
N TYR A 99 -3.53 -12.98 8.06
CA TYR A 99 -3.06 -13.86 6.98
C TYR A 99 -1.94 -14.80 7.43
N ASN A 100 -0.96 -14.29 8.18
CA ASN A 100 0.13 -15.11 8.74
C ASN A 100 -0.41 -16.18 9.70
N LYS A 101 -1.41 -15.84 10.52
CA LYS A 101 -2.09 -16.82 11.38
C LYS A 101 -2.87 -17.84 10.57
N SER A 102 -3.55 -17.42 9.50
CA SER A 102 -4.22 -18.32 8.57
C SER A 102 -3.23 -19.34 8.00
N GLU A 103 -2.11 -18.87 7.43
CA GLU A 103 -1.09 -19.74 6.85
C GLU A 103 -0.54 -20.74 7.87
N SER A 104 -0.25 -20.31 9.10
CA SER A 104 0.26 -21.17 10.18
C SER A 104 -0.71 -22.30 10.60
N LYS A 105 -1.98 -22.24 10.17
CA LYS A 105 -3.03 -23.23 10.50
C LYS A 105 -3.43 -24.10 9.30
N ILE A 106 -2.78 -23.93 8.15
CA ILE A 106 -3.05 -24.76 6.96
C ILE A 106 -2.60 -26.19 7.22
N ASN A 107 -3.54 -27.14 7.15
CA ASN A 107 -3.24 -28.55 7.37
C ASN A 107 -3.01 -29.34 6.07
N LYS A 108 -3.74 -29.03 4.99
CA LYS A 108 -3.74 -29.87 3.79
C LYS A 108 -3.72 -29.11 2.47
N TYR A 109 -4.54 -28.07 2.33
CA TYR A 109 -4.68 -27.33 1.09
C TYR A 109 -4.33 -25.88 1.29
N LYS A 110 -3.37 -25.38 0.50
CA LYS A 110 -3.01 -23.98 0.47
C LYS A 110 -4.11 -23.20 -0.28
N ASN A 111 -4.50 -22.05 0.25
CA ASN A 111 -5.45 -21.16 -0.38
C ASN A 111 -4.68 -20.12 -1.23
N PRO A 112 -4.77 -20.14 -2.57
CA PRO A 112 -4.06 -19.20 -3.43
C PRO A 112 -4.48 -17.75 -3.18
N ASP A 113 -5.76 -17.51 -2.87
CA ASP A 113 -6.27 -16.16 -2.58
C ASP A 113 -5.65 -15.55 -1.32
N LEU A 114 -5.26 -16.38 -0.34
CA LEU A 114 -4.56 -15.91 0.86
C LEU A 114 -3.23 -15.26 0.46
N TYR A 115 -2.44 -15.95 -0.32
CA TYR A 115 -1.13 -15.47 -0.77
C TYR A 115 -1.31 -14.25 -1.69
N TYR A 116 -2.28 -14.30 -2.61
CA TYR A 116 -2.59 -13.18 -3.49
C TYR A 116 -2.95 -11.91 -2.69
N ASN A 117 -3.91 -12.00 -1.76
CA ASN A 117 -4.37 -10.85 -0.98
C ASN A 117 -3.27 -10.34 -0.02
N ARG A 118 -2.47 -11.24 0.58
CA ARG A 118 -1.33 -10.85 1.40
C ARG A 118 -0.26 -10.16 0.55
N GLY A 119 0.01 -10.66 -0.63
CA GLY A 119 0.90 -10.05 -1.61
C GLY A 119 0.46 -8.63 -1.99
N VAL A 120 -0.85 -8.40 -2.19
CA VAL A 120 -1.41 -7.06 -2.45
C VAL A 120 -1.16 -6.12 -1.27
N VAL A 121 -1.38 -6.58 -0.04
CA VAL A 121 -1.12 -5.75 1.16
C VAL A 121 0.38 -5.43 1.28
N HIS A 122 1.25 -6.42 1.05
CA HIS A 122 2.70 -6.20 1.05
C HIS A 122 3.12 -5.21 -0.04
N ALA A 123 2.58 -5.32 -1.26
CA ALA A 123 2.88 -4.40 -2.35
C ALA A 123 2.43 -2.96 -2.04
N TYR A 124 1.22 -2.80 -1.49
CA TYR A 124 0.73 -1.49 -1.04
C TYR A 124 1.63 -0.86 0.03
N LEU A 125 2.12 -1.66 0.97
CA LEU A 125 3.05 -1.22 2.01
C LEU A 125 4.50 -1.11 1.51
N GLU A 126 4.77 -1.34 0.23
CA GLU A 126 6.11 -1.35 -0.38
C GLU A 126 7.06 -2.38 0.25
N ASN A 127 6.53 -3.49 0.76
CA ASN A 127 7.29 -4.67 1.17
C ASN A 127 7.48 -5.59 -0.06
N TYR A 128 8.19 -5.10 -1.07
CA TYR A 128 8.19 -5.71 -2.40
C TYR A 128 8.77 -7.13 -2.45
N GLU A 129 9.75 -7.47 -1.62
CA GLU A 129 10.29 -8.84 -1.56
C GLU A 129 9.22 -9.82 -1.07
N GLN A 130 8.48 -9.48 -0.01
CA GLN A 130 7.40 -10.30 0.52
C GLN A 130 6.23 -10.39 -0.47
N ALA A 131 5.88 -9.28 -1.10
CA ALA A 131 4.85 -9.25 -2.14
C ALA A 131 5.21 -10.19 -3.30
N PHE A 132 6.45 -10.15 -3.78
CA PHE A 132 6.94 -11.02 -4.85
C PHE A 132 6.84 -12.50 -4.46
N LEU A 133 7.26 -12.85 -3.25
CA LEU A 133 7.20 -14.24 -2.76
C LEU A 133 5.76 -14.74 -2.67
N ASP A 134 4.85 -13.92 -2.15
CA ASP A 134 3.44 -14.24 -2.04
C ASP A 134 2.77 -14.41 -3.40
N PHE A 135 2.96 -13.47 -4.34
CA PHE A 135 2.40 -13.61 -5.69
C PHE A 135 2.96 -14.82 -6.45
N LYS A 136 4.25 -15.13 -6.25
CA LYS A 136 4.85 -16.33 -6.81
C LYS A 136 4.22 -17.60 -6.25
N GLU A 137 3.99 -17.66 -4.93
CA GLU A 137 3.32 -18.79 -4.28
C GLU A 137 1.86 -18.92 -4.76
N ALA A 138 1.12 -17.81 -4.85
CA ALA A 138 -0.25 -17.79 -5.37
C ALA A 138 -0.30 -18.39 -6.79
N ASN A 139 0.60 -17.97 -7.69
CA ASN A 139 0.68 -18.49 -9.06
C ASN A 139 1.08 -19.97 -9.12
N THR A 140 1.90 -20.43 -8.18
CA THR A 140 2.31 -21.85 -8.11
C THR A 140 1.13 -22.75 -7.74
N ILE A 141 0.20 -22.24 -6.91
CA ILE A 141 -0.98 -22.98 -6.47
C ILE A 141 -2.09 -22.89 -7.51
N ASP A 142 -2.30 -21.70 -8.10
CA ASP A 142 -3.31 -21.43 -9.12
C ASP A 142 -2.78 -20.45 -10.19
N GLU A 143 -2.41 -21.01 -11.34
CA GLU A 143 -1.89 -20.24 -12.49
C GLU A 143 -2.96 -19.32 -13.11
N THR A 144 -4.25 -19.57 -12.87
CA THR A 144 -5.33 -18.74 -13.44
C THR A 144 -5.33 -17.32 -12.85
N LEU A 145 -4.75 -17.11 -11.67
CA LEU A 145 -4.55 -15.80 -11.05
C LEU A 145 -3.55 -14.92 -11.81
N GLN A 146 -2.73 -15.49 -12.68
CA GLN A 146 -1.72 -14.79 -13.49
C GLN A 146 -0.80 -13.84 -12.67
N SER A 147 -0.57 -14.15 -11.41
CA SER A 147 0.20 -13.31 -10.49
C SER A 147 1.69 -13.22 -10.86
N ASN A 148 2.19 -14.05 -11.75
CA ASN A 148 3.54 -13.88 -12.34
C ASN A 148 3.70 -12.53 -13.04
N LYS A 149 2.68 -12.02 -13.72
CA LYS A 149 2.71 -10.68 -14.32
C LYS A 149 2.92 -9.58 -13.28
N ILE A 150 2.35 -9.77 -12.09
CA ILE A 150 2.54 -8.83 -10.98
C ILE A 150 3.97 -8.91 -10.46
N CYS A 151 4.54 -10.12 -10.37
CA CYS A 151 5.95 -10.33 -10.03
C CYS A 151 6.89 -9.56 -10.97
N ASP A 152 6.68 -9.66 -12.29
CA ASP A 152 7.47 -8.96 -13.30
C ASP A 152 7.34 -7.44 -13.17
N ASN A 153 6.15 -6.95 -12.87
CA ASN A 153 5.90 -5.53 -12.64
C ASN A 153 6.59 -5.01 -11.37
N ILE A 154 6.61 -5.81 -10.28
CA ILE A 154 7.36 -5.48 -9.06
C ILE A 154 8.85 -5.35 -9.38
N LEU A 155 9.43 -6.35 -10.04
CA LEU A 155 10.85 -6.33 -10.43
C LEU A 155 11.19 -5.11 -11.29
N THR A 156 10.35 -4.81 -12.27
CA THR A 156 10.51 -3.65 -13.15
C THR A 156 10.44 -2.34 -12.37
N THR A 157 9.45 -2.19 -11.49
CA THR A 157 9.25 -0.96 -10.70
C THR A 157 10.42 -0.74 -9.74
N VAL A 158 10.78 -1.76 -8.95
CA VAL A 158 11.89 -1.67 -7.98
C VAL A 158 13.22 -1.46 -8.69
N GLY A 159 13.50 -2.21 -9.76
CA GLY A 159 14.73 -2.08 -10.54
C GLY A 159 14.88 -0.72 -11.20
N THR A 160 13.79 -0.19 -11.79
CA THR A 160 13.77 1.14 -12.40
C THR A 160 13.99 2.22 -11.34
N THR A 161 13.28 2.18 -10.23
CA THR A 161 13.41 3.16 -9.14
C THR A 161 14.83 3.15 -8.56
N CYS A 162 15.35 1.97 -8.26
CA CYS A 162 16.72 1.80 -7.76
C CYS A 162 17.75 2.40 -8.73
N LYS A 163 17.61 2.14 -10.03
CA LYS A 163 18.48 2.70 -11.07
C LYS A 163 18.37 4.22 -11.13
N LEU A 164 17.18 4.78 -11.11
CA LEU A 164 16.96 6.23 -11.16
C LEU A 164 17.57 6.94 -9.95
N VAL A 165 17.37 6.41 -8.74
CA VAL A 165 17.95 6.96 -7.52
C VAL A 165 19.48 6.88 -7.56
N LYS A 166 20.06 5.71 -7.82
CA LYS A 166 21.52 5.50 -7.82
C LYS A 166 22.26 6.25 -8.91
N ASN A 167 21.66 6.36 -10.11
CA ASN A 167 22.26 7.05 -11.25
C ASN A 167 21.81 8.52 -11.34
N GLN A 168 21.21 9.07 -10.26
CA GLN A 168 20.81 10.49 -10.18
C GLN A 168 19.93 10.90 -11.38
N CYS A 169 18.99 10.03 -11.77
CA CYS A 169 18.14 10.19 -12.96
C CYS A 169 18.93 10.47 -14.27
N GLY A 170 20.21 10.12 -14.36
CA GLY A 170 21.09 10.41 -15.49
C GLY A 170 21.44 11.89 -15.66
N LEU A 171 21.25 12.72 -14.64
CA LEU A 171 21.58 14.15 -14.69
C LEU A 171 23.09 14.35 -14.74
N LYS A 172 23.52 15.25 -15.63
CA LYS A 172 24.95 15.70 -15.64
C LYS A 172 25.24 16.54 -14.40
N PRO A 173 26.47 16.48 -13.82
CA PRO A 173 26.83 17.20 -12.60
C PRO A 173 26.51 18.71 -12.62
N LYS A 174 26.77 19.39 -13.75
CA LYS A 174 26.43 20.80 -13.93
C LYS A 174 24.93 21.08 -13.81
N LYS A 175 24.09 20.21 -14.38
CA LYS A 175 22.62 20.35 -14.32
C LYS A 175 22.11 20.06 -12.92
N LEU A 176 22.65 19.04 -12.26
CA LEU A 176 22.31 18.72 -10.87
C LEU A 176 22.65 19.89 -9.96
N ALA A 177 23.86 20.46 -10.05
CA ALA A 177 24.26 21.63 -9.27
C ALA A 177 23.32 22.84 -9.47
N GLN A 178 22.87 23.06 -10.72
CA GLN A 178 21.90 24.12 -11.02
C GLN A 178 20.53 23.86 -10.35
N ILE A 179 20.06 22.62 -10.33
CA ILE A 179 18.78 22.25 -9.67
C ILE A 179 18.92 22.46 -8.16
N VAL A 180 19.95 21.88 -7.55
CA VAL A 180 20.23 21.96 -6.11
C VAL A 180 20.34 23.40 -5.63
N ALA A 181 21.07 24.26 -6.36
CA ALA A 181 21.22 25.68 -6.03
C ALA A 181 19.89 26.46 -5.95
N THR A 182 18.81 25.94 -6.53
CA THR A 182 17.46 26.56 -6.48
C THR A 182 16.58 26.00 -5.35
N ILE A 183 17.09 25.04 -4.56
CA ILE A 183 16.30 24.47 -3.46
C ILE A 183 16.42 25.41 -2.25
N PRO A 184 15.30 25.85 -1.65
CA PRO A 184 15.34 26.65 -0.42
C PRO A 184 15.97 25.84 0.72
N HIS A 185 17.03 26.38 1.31
CA HIS A 185 17.74 25.76 2.44
C HIS A 185 17.79 26.66 3.69
N ASN A 186 17.16 27.82 3.64
CA ASN A 186 17.00 28.75 4.77
C ASN A 186 15.51 29.03 4.97
N LEU A 187 14.75 28.04 5.45
CA LEU A 187 13.40 28.29 5.94
C LEU A 187 13.56 29.01 7.28
N LYS A 188 12.95 30.21 7.41
CA LYS A 188 13.08 31.08 8.62
C LYS A 188 12.77 30.28 9.90
N GLU A 189 13.49 30.63 10.98
CA GLU A 189 13.47 30.02 12.31
C GLU A 189 12.11 30.01 13.06
N ASP A 190 11.03 30.49 12.46
CA ASP A 190 9.68 30.43 13.05
C ASP A 190 8.97 29.09 12.85
N VAL A 191 9.67 28.06 12.40
CA VAL A 191 9.07 26.75 12.11
C VAL A 191 9.45 25.79 13.23
N GLU A 192 8.45 25.13 13.80
CA GLU A 192 8.54 24.04 14.80
C GLU A 192 9.40 22.84 14.32
N TYR A 193 10.02 22.94 13.15
CA TYR A 193 10.72 21.86 12.48
C TYR A 193 12.17 22.19 12.16
N VAL A 194 13.06 21.21 12.39
CA VAL A 194 14.45 21.28 11.99
C VAL A 194 14.61 20.75 10.57
N MET A 195 15.20 21.56 9.68
CA MET A 195 15.51 21.10 8.33
C MET A 195 16.65 20.08 8.37
N GLU A 196 16.44 18.98 7.68
CA GLU A 196 17.40 17.89 7.62
C GLU A 196 17.55 17.40 6.17
N HIS A 197 18.67 16.80 5.82
CA HIS A 197 18.84 16.13 4.55
C HIS A 197 18.58 14.63 4.66
N THR A 198 18.27 14.00 3.55
CA THR A 198 17.75 12.63 3.49
C THR A 198 18.68 11.62 4.18
N SER A 199 20.00 11.75 4.04
CA SER A 199 20.95 10.80 4.61
C SER A 199 21.07 10.86 6.15
N LYS A 200 20.53 11.91 6.80
CA LYS A 200 20.47 12.05 8.26
C LYS A 200 19.16 11.55 8.88
N LEU A 201 18.21 11.13 8.06
CA LEU A 201 16.98 10.54 8.55
C LEU A 201 17.24 9.13 9.07
N VAL A 202 16.49 8.74 10.11
CA VAL A 202 16.46 7.37 10.60
C VAL A 202 15.24 6.63 10.04
N GLU A 203 15.32 5.33 9.91
CA GLU A 203 14.18 4.53 9.44
C GLU A 203 12.97 4.68 10.39
N GLY A 204 11.79 4.89 9.81
CA GLY A 204 10.56 5.23 10.51
C GLY A 204 10.26 6.72 10.52
N VAL A 205 9.49 7.17 11.52
CA VAL A 205 9.03 8.57 11.64
C VAL A 205 10.11 9.48 12.19
N ASN A 206 10.44 10.54 11.47
CA ASN A 206 11.40 11.58 11.89
C ASN A 206 10.65 12.82 12.41
N LYS A 207 10.09 12.70 13.61
CA LYS A 207 9.27 13.75 14.24
C LYS A 207 10.06 15.03 14.47
N GLY A 208 9.45 16.20 14.20
CA GLY A 208 10.08 17.52 14.36
C GLY A 208 11.14 17.83 13.31
N LYS A 209 11.26 16.99 12.28
CA LYS A 209 12.14 17.25 11.13
C LYS A 209 11.34 17.61 9.89
N LEU A 210 11.94 18.33 8.97
CA LEU A 210 11.44 18.52 7.62
C LEU A 210 12.54 18.25 6.60
N ILE A 211 12.14 17.84 5.41
CA ILE A 211 13.02 17.77 4.24
C ILE A 211 12.45 18.65 3.13
N THR A 212 13.35 19.20 2.32
CA THR A 212 12.98 19.97 1.12
C THR A 212 13.82 19.54 -0.07
N GLY A 213 13.27 19.71 -1.26
CA GLY A 213 13.96 19.31 -2.47
C GLY A 213 13.17 19.62 -3.73
N LYS A 214 13.64 19.09 -4.86
CA LYS A 214 13.01 19.18 -6.17
C LYS A 214 12.49 17.83 -6.61
N ILE A 215 11.30 17.85 -7.23
CA ILE A 215 10.73 16.68 -7.89
C ILE A 215 11.41 16.53 -9.26
N VAL A 216 12.15 15.44 -9.47
CA VAL A 216 12.93 15.24 -10.70
C VAL A 216 12.11 14.55 -11.76
N GLN A 217 11.46 13.43 -11.42
CA GLN A 217 10.55 12.71 -12.33
C GLN A 217 9.63 11.75 -11.58
N SER A 218 8.55 11.30 -12.23
CA SER A 218 7.71 10.21 -11.74
C SER A 218 8.26 8.85 -12.16
N VAL A 219 8.00 7.84 -11.33
CA VAL A 219 8.25 6.43 -11.65
C VAL A 219 6.95 5.82 -12.19
N LYS A 220 7.02 5.18 -13.35
CA LYS A 220 5.89 4.37 -13.83
C LYS A 220 5.79 3.11 -12.99
N SER A 221 4.71 2.95 -12.27
CA SER A 221 4.38 1.76 -11.50
C SER A 221 3.16 1.06 -12.10
N PHE A 222 3.12 -0.25 -11.99
CA PHE A 222 1.92 -1.05 -12.27
C PHE A 222 0.83 -0.75 -11.25
N PHE A 223 1.22 -0.56 -9.99
CA PHE A 223 0.29 -0.19 -8.93
C PHE A 223 -0.08 1.28 -9.09
N GLU A 224 -1.38 1.58 -9.02
CA GLU A 224 -1.86 2.96 -9.08
C GLU A 224 -1.50 3.76 -7.82
N VAL A 225 -1.32 3.05 -6.71
CA VAL A 225 -0.95 3.60 -5.39
C VAL A 225 0.16 2.73 -4.79
N PRO A 226 1.22 3.35 -4.24
CA PRO A 226 1.49 4.78 -4.18
C PRO A 226 1.93 5.37 -5.53
N ILE A 227 1.73 6.69 -5.70
CA ILE A 227 2.39 7.45 -6.75
C ILE A 227 3.84 7.67 -6.32
N SER A 228 4.79 7.14 -7.09
CA SER A 228 6.22 7.22 -6.76
C SER A 228 6.93 8.29 -7.60
N LEU A 229 7.68 9.15 -6.91
CA LEU A 229 8.46 10.23 -7.48
C LEU A 229 9.93 10.06 -7.10
N VAL A 230 10.85 10.35 -8.02
CA VAL A 230 12.27 10.50 -7.68
C VAL A 230 12.54 11.98 -7.48
N CYS A 231 13.09 12.29 -6.32
CA CYS A 231 13.36 13.64 -5.84
C CYS A 231 14.84 13.80 -5.50
N VAL A 232 15.32 15.03 -5.45
CA VAL A 232 16.66 15.40 -4.98
C VAL A 232 16.53 16.43 -3.88
N ASP A 233 17.26 16.25 -2.78
CA ASP A 233 17.30 17.21 -1.67
C ASP A 233 18.35 18.32 -1.87
N TYR A 234 18.45 19.24 -0.91
CA TYR A 234 19.36 20.40 -1.01
C TYR A 234 20.85 20.04 -0.90
N GLU A 235 21.21 18.83 -0.46
CA GLU A 235 22.58 18.31 -0.48
C GLU A 235 22.89 17.51 -1.76
N GLY A 236 21.89 17.33 -2.64
CA GLY A 236 22.04 16.57 -3.89
C GLY A 236 21.81 15.07 -3.73
N GLU A 237 21.27 14.62 -2.59
CA GLU A 237 20.92 13.24 -2.35
C GLU A 237 19.58 12.89 -3.01
N PHE A 238 19.56 11.76 -3.69
CA PHE A 238 18.36 11.27 -4.39
C PHE A 238 17.57 10.33 -3.50
N VAL A 239 16.26 10.52 -3.48
CA VAL A 239 15.31 9.73 -2.70
C VAL A 239 14.06 9.46 -3.52
N CYS A 240 13.43 8.28 -3.31
CA CYS A 240 12.07 8.06 -3.76
C CYS A 240 11.09 8.70 -2.77
N VAL A 241 10.02 9.31 -3.28
CA VAL A 241 8.90 9.79 -2.46
C VAL A 241 7.65 9.07 -2.93
N SER A 242 7.03 8.32 -2.04
CA SER A 242 5.81 7.55 -2.31
C SER A 242 4.61 8.25 -1.69
N LEU A 243 3.69 8.70 -2.54
CA LEU A 243 2.52 9.47 -2.16
C LEU A 243 1.29 8.57 -2.15
N TYR A 244 0.64 8.49 -1.00
CA TYR A 244 -0.61 7.76 -0.80
C TYR A 244 -1.78 8.75 -0.75
N ASN A 245 -2.99 8.27 -1.01
CA ASN A 245 -4.23 9.05 -0.89
C ASN A 245 -4.24 10.35 -1.71
N ILE A 246 -3.52 10.39 -2.83
CA ILE A 246 -3.43 11.54 -3.72
C ILE A 246 -3.97 11.18 -5.12
N SER A 247 -4.70 12.11 -5.75
CA SER A 247 -5.23 11.92 -7.11
C SER A 247 -4.13 12.03 -8.17
N LYS A 248 -4.34 11.37 -9.32
CA LYS A 248 -3.41 11.46 -10.47
C LYS A 248 -3.32 12.89 -11.03
N GLU A 249 -4.35 13.72 -10.85
CA GLU A 249 -4.37 15.13 -11.25
C GLU A 249 -3.25 15.95 -10.60
N PHE A 250 -2.75 15.50 -9.44
CA PHE A 250 -1.58 16.08 -8.81
C PHE A 250 -0.39 16.15 -9.77
N LEU A 251 -0.13 15.08 -10.54
CA LEU A 251 1.00 15.01 -11.47
C LEU A 251 0.93 16.04 -12.60
N GLU A 252 -0.27 16.46 -12.99
CA GLU A 252 -0.48 17.48 -14.02
C GLU A 252 -0.02 18.86 -13.55
N ASN A 253 -0.01 19.08 -12.23
CA ASN A 253 0.43 20.33 -11.61
C ASN A 253 1.92 20.35 -11.27
N VAL A 254 2.61 19.20 -11.35
CA VAL A 254 4.04 19.08 -11.04
C VAL A 254 4.88 19.45 -12.25
N LYS A 255 5.79 20.41 -12.07
CA LYS A 255 6.81 20.76 -13.06
C LYS A 255 8.13 20.10 -12.67
N TYR A 256 8.47 19.00 -13.33
CA TYR A 256 9.70 18.25 -13.04
C TYR A 256 10.94 19.16 -13.11
N MET A 257 11.90 18.93 -12.21
CA MET A 257 13.14 19.70 -12.01
C MET A 257 12.91 21.15 -11.58
N THR A 258 11.65 21.59 -11.40
CA THR A 258 11.31 22.96 -11.01
C THR A 258 10.50 22.98 -9.72
N SER A 259 9.41 22.19 -9.65
CA SER A 259 8.56 22.15 -8.46
C SER A 259 9.35 21.73 -7.21
N THR A 260 9.19 22.51 -6.14
CA THR A 260 9.83 22.28 -4.85
C THR A 260 8.86 21.59 -3.92
N PHE A 261 9.32 20.56 -3.21
CA PHE A 261 8.53 19.95 -2.15
C PHE A 261 9.10 20.28 -0.77
N VAL A 262 8.23 20.27 0.23
CA VAL A 262 8.56 20.23 1.66
C VAL A 262 7.75 19.11 2.28
N ILE A 263 8.39 18.21 3.02
CA ILE A 263 7.73 17.13 3.76
C ILE A 263 8.03 17.31 5.25
N LEU A 264 6.97 17.42 6.04
CA LEU A 264 7.02 17.53 7.50
C LEU A 264 6.98 16.13 8.13
N ASN A 265 7.72 15.90 9.20
CA ASN A 265 7.80 14.61 9.89
C ASN A 265 8.03 13.43 8.93
N PRO A 266 9.04 13.45 8.06
CA PRO A 266 9.20 12.46 7.00
C PRO A 266 9.31 11.05 7.58
N VAL A 267 8.63 10.11 6.93
CA VAL A 267 8.68 8.68 7.27
C VAL A 267 9.63 8.00 6.29
N LEU A 268 10.85 7.72 6.74
CA LEU A 268 11.84 7.03 5.91
C LEU A 268 11.63 5.52 5.98
N LYS A 269 11.59 4.89 4.83
CA LYS A 269 11.64 3.44 4.64
C LYS A 269 12.77 3.07 3.70
N LYS A 270 13.55 2.08 4.08
CA LYS A 270 14.54 1.47 3.20
C LYS A 270 13.87 0.38 2.37
N ILE A 271 13.73 0.60 1.06
CA ILE A 271 13.25 -0.42 0.15
C ILE A 271 14.42 -1.33 -0.19
N SER A 272 14.23 -2.64 0.00
CA SER A 272 15.24 -3.67 -0.29
C SER A 272 14.57 -4.89 -0.88
N MET A 273 15.13 -5.41 -1.97
CA MET A 273 14.65 -6.62 -2.65
C MET A 273 15.82 -7.31 -3.36
N LYS A 274 15.88 -8.65 -3.30
CA LYS A 274 16.82 -9.42 -4.12
C LYS A 274 16.51 -9.24 -5.60
N GLU A 275 17.54 -8.92 -6.39
CA GLU A 275 17.38 -8.86 -7.84
C GLU A 275 17.18 -10.28 -8.40
N ILE A 276 16.12 -10.44 -9.18
CA ILE A 276 15.81 -11.70 -9.88
C ILE A 276 16.04 -11.49 -11.37
N VAL A 277 16.87 -12.35 -11.96
CA VAL A 277 17.15 -12.39 -13.41
C VAL A 277 16.87 -13.80 -13.89
N ASP A 278 16.09 -13.94 -14.95
CA ASP A 278 15.67 -15.24 -15.51
C ASP A 278 15.11 -16.20 -14.44
N GLY A 279 14.30 -15.66 -13.52
CA GLY A 279 13.63 -16.41 -12.44
C GLY A 279 14.55 -16.84 -11.29
N LYS A 280 15.84 -16.43 -11.28
CA LYS A 280 16.83 -16.78 -10.26
C LYS A 280 17.41 -15.53 -9.59
N PRO A 281 17.80 -15.61 -8.29
CA PRO A 281 18.52 -14.53 -7.64
C PRO A 281 19.86 -14.27 -8.35
N SER A 282 20.13 -13.01 -8.70
CA SER A 282 21.39 -12.60 -9.33
C SER A 282 22.57 -12.47 -8.36
N GLY A 283 22.27 -12.55 -7.05
CA GLY A 283 23.22 -12.24 -5.98
C GLY A 283 23.31 -10.76 -5.61
N LYS A 284 22.61 -9.88 -6.35
CA LYS A 284 22.54 -8.43 -6.04
C LYS A 284 21.29 -8.10 -5.25
N VAL A 285 21.37 -6.99 -4.51
CA VAL A 285 20.23 -6.40 -3.80
C VAL A 285 19.92 -5.05 -4.43
N LEU A 286 18.67 -4.87 -4.84
CA LEU A 286 18.09 -3.59 -5.25
C LEU A 286 17.68 -2.86 -3.98
N GLU A 287 18.27 -1.67 -3.75
CA GLU A 287 18.09 -0.96 -2.50
C GLU A 287 18.11 0.55 -2.72
N TYR A 288 17.13 1.27 -2.13
CA TYR A 288 17.03 2.73 -2.19
C TYR A 288 16.22 3.28 -1.01
N PRO A 289 16.49 4.56 -0.59
CA PRO A 289 15.67 5.24 0.40
C PRO A 289 14.35 5.68 -0.21
N CYS A 290 13.27 5.55 0.57
CA CYS A 290 11.93 5.99 0.18
C CYS A 290 11.28 6.76 1.34
N ILE A 291 10.76 7.95 1.07
CA ILE A 291 9.94 8.72 2.01
C ILE A 291 8.48 8.42 1.72
N GLN A 292 7.78 7.84 2.69
CA GLN A 292 6.35 7.56 2.57
C GLN A 292 5.52 8.74 3.08
N VAL A 293 4.59 9.23 2.28
CA VAL A 293 3.66 10.32 2.62
C VAL A 293 2.24 9.80 2.51
N SER A 294 1.62 9.49 3.65
CA SER A 294 0.22 9.07 3.75
C SER A 294 -0.71 10.20 4.19
N ASP A 295 -0.17 11.20 4.89
CA ASP A 295 -0.87 12.41 5.31
C ASP A 295 -0.46 13.60 4.43
N LEU A 296 -1.39 14.05 3.58
CA LEU A 296 -1.15 15.16 2.66
C LEU A 296 -1.07 16.53 3.35
N GLN A 297 -1.42 16.61 4.63
CA GLN A 297 -1.18 17.81 5.44
C GLN A 297 0.32 17.99 5.77
N CYS A 298 1.10 16.92 5.66
CA CYS A 298 2.55 16.96 5.83
C CYS A 298 3.31 17.27 4.53
N LEU A 299 2.63 17.43 3.40
CA LEU A 299 3.24 17.67 2.08
C LEU A 299 2.85 19.04 1.52
N LEU A 300 3.86 19.84 1.23
CA LEU A 300 3.71 21.07 0.45
C LEU A 300 4.45 20.91 -0.88
N VAL A 301 3.83 21.40 -1.95
CA VAL A 301 4.49 21.55 -3.26
C VAL A 301 4.32 22.98 -3.73
N ASP A 302 5.43 23.62 -4.10
CA ASP A 302 5.50 25.04 -4.49
C ASP A 302 4.81 25.95 -3.47
N GLY A 303 5.02 25.66 -2.16
CA GLY A 303 4.49 26.41 -1.03
C GLY A 303 3.01 26.18 -0.71
N LYS A 304 2.34 25.23 -1.38
CA LYS A 304 0.92 24.92 -1.16
C LYS A 304 0.76 23.51 -0.61
N PHE A 305 -0.09 23.33 0.39
CA PHE A 305 -0.46 22.01 0.90
C PHE A 305 -1.18 21.18 -0.18
N CYS A 306 -0.85 19.91 -0.24
CA CYS A 306 -1.40 18.98 -1.23
C CYS A 306 -2.75 18.37 -0.82
N SER A 307 -3.34 18.79 0.30
CA SER A 307 -4.65 18.31 0.77
C SER A 307 -5.79 18.50 -0.22
N GLY A 308 -5.71 19.52 -1.11
CA GLY A 308 -6.68 19.74 -2.20
C GLY A 308 -6.70 18.61 -3.26
N PHE A 309 -5.67 17.77 -3.32
CA PHE A 309 -5.59 16.62 -4.23
C PHE A 309 -5.90 15.30 -3.51
N ALA A 310 -6.45 15.36 -2.29
CA ALA A 310 -6.80 14.16 -1.54
C ALA A 310 -7.77 13.27 -2.33
N SER A 311 -7.43 12.01 -2.47
CA SER A 311 -8.26 10.98 -3.08
C SER A 311 -8.22 9.76 -2.18
N SER A 312 -9.39 9.20 -1.87
CA SER A 312 -9.39 7.89 -1.21
C SER A 312 -8.77 6.86 -2.15
N ALA A 313 -7.74 6.17 -1.70
CA ALA A 313 -7.17 5.05 -2.45
C ALA A 313 -8.29 4.01 -2.66
N THR A 314 -8.81 3.94 -3.87
CA THR A 314 -9.61 2.81 -4.30
C THR A 314 -8.65 1.80 -4.87
N LEU A 315 -8.48 0.68 -4.18
CA LEU A 315 -7.91 -0.49 -4.84
C LEU A 315 -8.82 -0.81 -6.03
N ASN A 316 -8.23 -0.85 -7.21
CA ASN A 316 -8.96 -1.23 -8.41
C ASN A 316 -9.71 -2.53 -8.15
N SER A 317 -10.93 -2.65 -8.66
CA SER A 317 -11.78 -3.85 -8.54
C SER A 317 -11.08 -5.14 -9.01
N THR A 318 -9.97 -5.04 -9.74
CA THR A 318 -9.10 -6.16 -10.12
C THR A 318 -8.42 -6.85 -8.94
N PHE A 319 -8.33 -6.22 -7.75
CA PHE A 319 -7.77 -6.85 -6.55
C PHE A 319 -8.82 -7.53 -5.66
N PHE A 320 -10.10 -7.42 -5.98
CA PHE A 320 -11.21 -7.93 -5.16
C PHE A 320 -12.10 -8.98 -5.87
N ASN A 321 -11.70 -9.47 -7.03
CA ASN A 321 -12.43 -10.53 -7.75
C ASN A 321 -12.21 -11.90 -7.13
#